data_7deca156f10287dbba16db42253982fa
#
_entry.id   7deca156f10287dbba16db42253982fa
#
_cell.length_a   1.000
_cell.length_b   1.000
_cell.length_c   1.000
_cell.angle_alpha   90.00
_cell.angle_beta   90.00
_cell.angle_gamma   90.00
#
_symmetry.space_group_name_H-M   'P 1'
#
loop_
_entity.id
_entity.type
_entity.pdbx_description
1 polymer ?
#
loop_
_entity_poly.entity_id
_entity_poly.type
_entity_poly.pdbx_seq_one_letter_code
_entity_poly.pdbx_strand_id
1 'polypeptide(L)'
;MKIYNAKIYTMDECGIIENGWIELSDGSIKALGSGAPDSVGADDIDAQGGTLLPGFIDAHTHLGIIEDGLDFEGDDCNETTDPFTPQMRAIDGINPFDRCFTEARMRGITAAAVSPGSGNACGGEICVIKTAGRRVDDMLIVNAGIKFALGENPKRVYNDKDSTPVTRMATAALIREGLSKARRYAHSIDSYYSDTENSDPPEFDAKCEALLPLLDRKQKAFFHCHRADDICTAMRLASEFSLDTVIIHGTEGYQIADIIAGDKIPVICGPIICDRCKPEMRGQELKNAAALAENGVNVAICTDHTVIPIQYLPISAQAAVKGGLDSMTALRALTAAPAEILGAENIGSLTEGKDADIQLYRKGDDPLSLMSEPVLVMINGEAIRREV
;
A
#
# COMPACT_ATOMS: atom_id res chain seq x y z
N MET A 1 -4.57 9.84 27.68
CA MET A 1 -4.28 8.46 28.14
C MET A 1 -2.83 8.16 27.85
N LYS A 2 -2.17 7.44 28.75
CA LYS A 2 -0.77 7.01 28.55
C LYS A 2 -0.67 5.49 28.48
N ILE A 3 0.32 5.00 27.71
CA ILE A 3 0.77 3.61 27.77
C ILE A 3 2.22 3.67 28.20
N TYR A 4 2.59 3.00 29.29
CA TYR A 4 3.90 3.07 29.90
C TYR A 4 4.49 1.69 30.18
N ASN A 5 5.77 1.67 30.61
CA ASN A 5 6.49 0.42 30.85
C ASN A 5 6.51 -0.49 29.59
N ALA A 6 6.72 0.13 28.42
CA ALA A 6 6.74 -0.54 27.12
C ALA A 6 8.13 -0.51 26.50
N LYS A 7 8.50 -1.56 25.77
CA LYS A 7 9.54 -1.48 24.75
C LYS A 7 8.90 -0.92 23.47
N ILE A 8 9.31 0.29 23.06
CA ILE A 8 8.68 1.02 21.98
C ILE A 8 9.56 0.97 20.72
N TYR A 9 9.03 0.43 19.65
CA TYR A 9 9.61 0.50 18.31
C TYR A 9 8.99 1.70 17.61
N THR A 10 9.68 2.83 17.54
CA THR A 10 9.11 4.07 17.00
C THR A 10 8.95 4.06 15.49
N MET A 11 9.75 3.26 14.80
CA MET A 11 9.84 3.18 13.33
C MET A 11 10.24 4.50 12.65
N ASP A 12 10.83 5.41 13.42
CA ASP A 12 11.45 6.67 12.98
C ASP A 12 12.94 6.75 13.39
N GLU A 13 13.51 7.94 13.34
CA GLU A 13 14.92 8.19 13.70
C GLU A 13 15.23 7.93 15.18
N CYS A 14 14.23 7.97 16.08
CA CYS A 14 14.40 7.67 17.50
C CYS A 14 14.69 6.18 17.76
N GLY A 15 14.33 5.31 16.83
CA GLY A 15 14.61 3.88 16.84
C GLY A 15 13.86 3.13 17.94
N ILE A 16 14.56 2.45 18.86
CA ILE A 16 13.95 1.64 19.93
C ILE A 16 14.14 2.31 21.28
N ILE A 17 13.03 2.49 22.02
CA ILE A 17 13.04 2.91 23.43
C ILE A 17 12.80 1.65 24.27
N GLU A 18 13.84 1.15 24.98
CA GLU A 18 13.79 -0.14 25.68
C GLU A 18 12.81 -0.17 26.85
N ASN A 19 12.58 0.98 27.51
CA ASN A 19 11.54 1.17 28.52
C ASN A 19 11.04 2.60 28.40
N GLY A 20 9.83 2.75 27.91
CA GLY A 20 9.27 4.07 27.60
C GLY A 20 7.79 4.16 27.85
N TRP A 21 7.28 5.33 27.49
CA TRP A 21 5.88 5.68 27.56
C TRP A 21 5.47 6.50 26.35
N ILE A 22 4.19 6.45 26.01
CA ILE A 22 3.53 7.26 24.99
C ILE A 22 2.27 7.88 25.57
N GLU A 23 2.02 9.16 25.29
CA GLU A 23 0.79 9.88 25.65
C GLU A 23 -0.06 10.13 24.42
N LEU A 24 -1.33 9.78 24.49
CA LEU A 24 -2.32 9.93 23.42
C LEU A 24 -3.35 10.99 23.81
N SER A 25 -3.71 11.86 22.88
CA SER A 25 -4.79 12.84 23.02
C SER A 25 -5.44 13.11 21.67
N ASP A 26 -6.76 13.20 21.66
CA ASP A 26 -7.54 13.61 20.48
C ASP A 26 -7.21 12.79 19.21
N GLY A 27 -7.05 11.49 19.39
CA GLY A 27 -6.76 10.57 18.28
C GLY A 27 -5.30 10.54 17.80
N SER A 28 -4.41 11.36 18.41
CA SER A 28 -3.04 11.53 17.98
C SER A 28 -2.03 11.21 19.10
N ILE A 29 -0.79 10.99 18.71
CA ILE A 29 0.36 10.86 19.62
C ILE A 29 0.75 12.27 20.06
N LYS A 30 0.60 12.55 21.35
CA LYS A 30 0.92 13.85 21.93
C LYS A 30 2.38 13.96 22.36
N ALA A 31 2.92 12.89 22.94
CA ALA A 31 4.31 12.83 23.38
C ALA A 31 4.74 11.38 23.59
N LEU A 32 6.04 11.14 23.57
CA LEU A 32 6.63 9.86 23.97
C LEU A 32 8.00 10.13 24.63
N GLY A 33 8.43 9.17 25.45
CA GLY A 33 9.71 9.34 26.16
C GLY A 33 10.23 8.05 26.79
N SER A 34 11.48 8.11 27.23
CA SER A 34 12.14 7.01 27.95
C SER A 34 11.88 7.09 29.45
N GLY A 35 11.92 5.94 30.14
CA GLY A 35 11.71 5.82 31.58
C GLY A 35 10.22 5.81 31.95
N ALA A 36 9.93 6.29 33.16
CA ALA A 36 8.55 6.40 33.65
C ALA A 36 7.97 7.77 33.31
N PRO A 37 6.67 7.89 33.02
CA PRO A 37 6.01 9.19 32.86
C PRO A 37 5.92 9.91 34.22
N ASP A 38 5.84 11.24 34.20
CA ASP A 38 5.76 12.07 35.41
C ASP A 38 4.57 11.75 36.31
N SER A 39 3.49 11.26 35.74
CA SER A 39 2.28 10.84 36.44
C SER A 39 1.53 9.76 35.68
N VAL A 40 0.84 8.88 36.41
CA VAL A 40 -0.01 7.83 35.87
C VAL A 40 -1.43 8.02 36.39
N GLY A 41 -2.43 8.02 35.51
CA GLY A 41 -3.85 8.12 35.81
C GLY A 41 -4.55 6.75 35.83
N ALA A 42 -5.82 6.75 36.19
CA ALA A 42 -6.60 5.51 36.31
C ALA A 42 -6.90 4.85 34.93
N ASP A 43 -6.90 5.65 33.87
CA ASP A 43 -7.18 5.16 32.49
C ASP A 43 -5.90 4.79 31.73
N ASP A 44 -4.72 4.99 32.35
CA ASP A 44 -3.43 4.69 31.73
C ASP A 44 -3.16 3.18 31.76
N ILE A 45 -2.42 2.70 30.76
CA ILE A 45 -2.15 1.27 30.55
C ILE A 45 -0.70 0.95 30.91
N ASP A 46 -0.49 -0.01 31.83
CA ASP A 46 0.80 -0.63 32.08
C ASP A 46 1.05 -1.73 31.03
N ALA A 47 1.98 -1.52 30.13
CA ALA A 47 2.38 -2.50 29.12
C ALA A 47 3.16 -3.70 29.68
N GLN A 48 3.55 -3.68 30.96
CA GLN A 48 4.25 -4.78 31.64
C GLN A 48 5.52 -5.27 30.94
N GLY A 49 6.22 -4.36 30.29
CA GLY A 49 7.39 -4.67 29.46
C GLY A 49 7.05 -5.25 28.09
N GLY A 50 5.82 -5.12 27.65
CA GLY A 50 5.35 -5.51 26.31
C GLY A 50 5.95 -4.64 25.21
N THR A 51 5.77 -5.09 23.96
CA THR A 51 6.28 -4.42 22.76
C THR A 51 5.19 -3.57 22.13
N LEU A 52 5.44 -2.26 22.04
CA LEU A 52 4.58 -1.27 21.41
C LEU A 52 5.12 -0.91 20.01
N LEU A 53 4.25 -0.93 19.02
CA LEU A 53 4.55 -0.70 17.60
C LEU A 53 3.49 0.21 16.98
N PRO A 54 3.79 0.92 15.85
CA PRO A 54 2.74 1.45 14.99
C PRO A 54 1.85 0.33 14.47
N GLY A 55 0.61 0.66 14.12
CA GLY A 55 -0.25 -0.25 13.39
C GLY A 55 0.39 -0.69 12.07
N PHE A 56 0.16 -1.94 11.66
CA PHE A 56 0.61 -2.45 10.37
C PHE A 56 -0.22 -1.86 9.23
N ILE A 57 0.42 -1.70 8.08
CA ILE A 57 -0.16 -1.17 6.84
C ILE A 57 0.03 -2.21 5.75
N ASP A 58 -1.05 -2.74 5.19
CA ASP A 58 -0.95 -3.56 4.00
C ASP A 58 -0.81 -2.67 2.76
N ALA A 59 0.34 -2.76 2.11
CA ALA A 59 0.72 -1.82 1.05
C ALA A 59 -0.03 -2.02 -0.28
N HIS A 60 -0.71 -3.16 -0.47
CA HIS A 60 -1.50 -3.45 -1.66
C HIS A 60 -2.51 -4.56 -1.39
N THR A 61 -3.79 -4.24 -1.55
CA THR A 61 -4.93 -5.14 -1.35
C THR A 61 -6.05 -4.85 -2.35
N HIS A 62 -7.05 -5.74 -2.34
CA HIS A 62 -8.37 -5.54 -2.92
C HIS A 62 -9.46 -5.58 -1.84
N LEU A 63 -9.11 -5.14 -0.62
CA LEU A 63 -9.96 -5.19 0.57
C LEU A 63 -11.26 -4.41 0.34
N GLY A 64 -12.39 -5.10 0.52
CA GLY A 64 -13.72 -4.55 0.40
C GLY A 64 -14.22 -4.30 -1.03
N ILE A 65 -13.36 -4.44 -2.06
CA ILE A 65 -13.75 -4.46 -3.49
C ILE A 65 -13.74 -5.88 -4.08
N ILE A 66 -13.24 -6.86 -3.32
CA ILE A 66 -13.54 -8.29 -3.47
C ILE A 66 -14.06 -8.74 -2.11
N GLU A 67 -15.38 -8.84 -1.98
CA GLU A 67 -16.02 -9.19 -0.71
C GLU A 67 -15.92 -10.68 -0.42
N ASP A 68 -15.65 -11.04 0.85
CA ASP A 68 -15.47 -12.43 1.26
C ASP A 68 -16.77 -13.24 1.13
N GLY A 69 -16.70 -14.32 0.37
CA GLY A 69 -17.80 -15.27 0.19
C GLY A 69 -18.90 -14.81 -0.76
N LEU A 70 -18.74 -13.68 -1.44
CA LEU A 70 -19.63 -13.21 -2.49
C LEU A 70 -18.94 -13.34 -3.85
N ASP A 71 -19.46 -14.15 -4.72
CA ASP A 71 -18.96 -14.40 -6.08
C ASP A 71 -19.01 -13.11 -6.93
N PHE A 72 -19.51 -13.15 -8.13
CA PHE A 72 -19.58 -12.01 -9.07
C PHE A 72 -20.22 -10.75 -8.48
N GLU A 73 -21.20 -10.88 -7.61
CA GLU A 73 -21.88 -9.71 -7.01
C GLU A 73 -20.98 -8.92 -6.05
N GLY A 74 -20.02 -9.58 -5.40
CA GLY A 74 -19.05 -8.94 -4.52
C GLY A 74 -17.67 -8.70 -5.15
N ASP A 75 -17.51 -8.87 -6.48
CA ASP A 75 -16.24 -8.67 -7.18
C ASP A 75 -16.27 -7.41 -8.07
N ASP A 76 -15.91 -6.28 -7.48
CA ASP A 76 -15.75 -4.99 -8.16
C ASP A 76 -14.29 -4.68 -8.52
N CYS A 77 -13.42 -5.69 -8.52
CA CYS A 77 -11.98 -5.49 -8.65
C CYS A 77 -11.54 -4.99 -10.03
N ASN A 78 -12.21 -5.43 -11.11
CA ASN A 78 -11.78 -5.12 -12.48
C ASN A 78 -12.95 -4.76 -13.39
N GLU A 79 -12.98 -3.52 -13.89
CA GLU A 79 -13.86 -3.13 -15.00
C GLU A 79 -13.26 -3.59 -16.33
N THR A 80 -13.62 -4.79 -16.78
CA THR A 80 -12.97 -5.43 -17.93
C THR A 80 -13.63 -5.16 -19.28
N THR A 81 -14.52 -4.17 -19.38
CA THR A 81 -15.16 -3.76 -20.65
C THR A 81 -14.32 -2.76 -21.43
N ASP A 82 -13.37 -2.11 -20.77
CA ASP A 82 -12.42 -1.14 -21.35
C ASP A 82 -11.03 -1.38 -20.75
N PRO A 83 -9.96 -1.57 -21.56
CA PRO A 83 -8.63 -1.85 -21.05
C PRO A 83 -7.92 -0.65 -20.39
N PHE A 84 -8.53 0.56 -20.43
CA PHE A 84 -7.91 1.79 -19.94
C PHE A 84 -8.93 2.68 -19.20
N THR A 85 -9.02 2.53 -17.89
CA THR A 85 -10.05 3.11 -17.02
C THR A 85 -9.48 3.96 -15.87
N PRO A 86 -8.64 4.98 -16.14
CA PRO A 86 -8.02 5.80 -15.09
C PRO A 86 -9.02 6.57 -14.23
N GLN A 87 -10.24 6.83 -14.74
CA GLN A 87 -11.31 7.54 -14.03
C GLN A 87 -12.03 6.71 -12.96
N MET A 88 -11.82 5.39 -12.93
CA MET A 88 -12.38 4.53 -11.87
C MET A 88 -11.63 4.77 -10.56
N ARG A 89 -12.33 4.69 -9.43
CA ARG A 89 -11.75 4.92 -8.11
C ARG A 89 -12.09 3.76 -7.19
N ALA A 90 -11.09 3.15 -6.59
CA ALA A 90 -11.30 2.03 -5.67
C ALA A 90 -12.29 2.36 -4.53
N ILE A 91 -12.27 3.61 -4.05
CA ILE A 91 -13.14 4.06 -2.96
C ILE A 91 -14.64 3.88 -3.25
N ASP A 92 -15.04 3.92 -4.53
CA ASP A 92 -16.44 3.82 -4.93
C ASP A 92 -16.98 2.36 -4.85
N GLY A 93 -16.07 1.36 -4.81
CA GLY A 93 -16.42 -0.07 -4.70
C GLY A 93 -16.23 -0.67 -3.30
N ILE A 94 -15.65 0.08 -2.34
CA ILE A 94 -15.31 -0.49 -1.03
C ILE A 94 -16.56 -0.69 -0.16
N ASN A 95 -16.80 -1.93 0.27
CA ASN A 95 -17.74 -2.25 1.34
C ASN A 95 -17.02 -2.31 2.71
N PRO A 96 -17.15 -1.29 3.60
CA PRO A 96 -16.47 -1.27 4.90
C PRO A 96 -17.04 -2.27 5.92
N PHE A 97 -18.15 -2.95 5.58
CA PHE A 97 -18.77 -3.97 6.42
C PHE A 97 -18.31 -5.39 6.09
N ASP A 98 -17.47 -5.57 5.07
CA ASP A 98 -16.84 -6.87 4.80
C ASP A 98 -16.10 -7.35 6.06
N ARG A 99 -16.26 -8.65 6.39
CA ARG A 99 -15.66 -9.28 7.57
C ARG A 99 -14.14 -9.16 7.62
N CYS A 100 -13.48 -9.07 6.46
CA CYS A 100 -12.03 -8.98 6.35
C CYS A 100 -11.48 -7.71 7.00
N PHE A 101 -12.26 -6.62 7.09
CA PHE A 101 -11.89 -5.45 7.89
C PHE A 101 -11.75 -5.77 9.38
N THR A 102 -12.64 -6.60 9.92
CA THR A 102 -12.54 -7.04 11.32
C THR A 102 -11.32 -7.95 11.50
N GLU A 103 -11.11 -8.88 10.60
CA GLU A 103 -9.97 -9.80 10.65
C GLU A 103 -8.64 -9.05 10.57
N ALA A 104 -8.55 -7.99 9.72
CA ALA A 104 -7.38 -7.12 9.61
C ALA A 104 -7.05 -6.43 10.93
N ARG A 105 -7.99 -5.66 11.48
CA ARG A 105 -7.74 -4.86 12.68
C ARG A 105 -7.52 -5.70 13.94
N MET A 106 -8.11 -6.90 14.03
CA MET A 106 -7.84 -7.83 15.14
C MET A 106 -6.40 -8.37 15.12
N ARG A 107 -5.70 -8.28 14.00
CA ARG A 107 -4.28 -8.65 13.82
C ARG A 107 -3.33 -7.46 13.77
N GLY A 108 -3.80 -6.27 14.19
CA GLY A 108 -2.99 -5.05 14.25
C GLY A 108 -2.76 -4.35 12.92
N ILE A 109 -3.48 -4.75 11.85
CA ILE A 109 -3.44 -4.05 10.57
C ILE A 109 -4.44 -2.91 10.65
N THR A 110 -3.95 -1.67 10.78
CA THR A 110 -4.76 -0.47 11.04
C THR A 110 -5.10 0.31 9.78
N ALA A 111 -4.32 0.08 8.71
CA ALA A 111 -4.55 0.69 7.41
C ALA A 111 -4.24 -0.27 6.26
N ALA A 112 -4.84 -0.03 5.10
CA ALA A 112 -4.59 -0.78 3.88
C ALA A 112 -4.70 0.11 2.65
N ALA A 113 -3.85 -0.15 1.65
CA ALA A 113 -4.01 0.40 0.31
C ALA A 113 -4.97 -0.48 -0.47
N VAL A 114 -6.10 0.09 -0.89
CA VAL A 114 -7.09 -0.59 -1.72
C VAL A 114 -6.93 -0.12 -3.16
N SER A 115 -6.75 -1.08 -4.04
CA SER A 115 -6.40 -0.88 -5.45
C SER A 115 -7.35 -1.62 -6.36
N PRO A 116 -7.71 -1.04 -7.51
CA PRO A 116 -8.26 -1.86 -8.59
C PRO A 116 -7.31 -2.99 -8.95
N GLY A 117 -7.84 -4.06 -9.54
CA GLY A 117 -7.08 -5.21 -9.98
C GLY A 117 -6.12 -4.91 -11.13
N SER A 118 -5.57 -5.96 -11.69
CA SER A 118 -4.57 -5.90 -12.77
C SER A 118 -5.09 -6.43 -14.12
N GLY A 119 -6.42 -6.52 -14.28
CA GLY A 119 -7.03 -6.93 -15.55
C GLY A 119 -6.85 -5.92 -16.67
N ASN A 120 -6.74 -4.63 -16.34
CA ASN A 120 -6.63 -3.52 -17.29
C ASN A 120 -5.19 -3.00 -17.38
N ALA A 121 -4.81 -2.47 -18.54
CA ALA A 121 -3.55 -1.71 -18.69
C ALA A 121 -3.51 -0.49 -17.76
N CYS A 122 -4.67 0.12 -17.49
CA CYS A 122 -4.88 1.12 -16.44
C CYS A 122 -6.20 0.81 -15.73
N GLY A 123 -6.15 0.53 -14.42
CA GLY A 123 -7.32 0.11 -13.63
C GLY A 123 -8.04 1.26 -12.92
N GLY A 124 -7.33 2.34 -12.58
CA GLY A 124 -7.91 3.48 -11.85
C GLY A 124 -7.17 3.88 -10.57
N GLU A 125 -7.82 4.70 -9.76
CA GLU A 125 -7.25 5.31 -8.56
C GLU A 125 -7.18 4.33 -7.38
N ILE A 126 -6.05 4.36 -6.68
CA ILE A 126 -5.76 3.63 -5.44
C ILE A 126 -6.00 4.58 -4.27
N CYS A 127 -6.70 4.11 -3.23
CA CYS A 127 -6.82 4.84 -1.97
C CYS A 127 -6.20 4.07 -0.80
N VAL A 128 -5.71 4.80 0.20
CA VAL A 128 -5.28 4.25 1.49
C VAL A 128 -6.34 4.59 2.52
N ILE A 129 -6.80 3.59 3.25
CA ILE A 129 -7.88 3.74 4.22
C ILE A 129 -7.51 3.14 5.58
N LYS A 130 -8.11 3.63 6.64
CA LYS A 130 -8.14 2.94 7.94
C LYS A 130 -8.97 1.67 7.83
N THR A 131 -8.66 0.67 8.63
CA THR A 131 -9.46 -0.57 8.68
C THR A 131 -10.66 -0.49 9.62
N ALA A 132 -10.85 0.63 10.32
CA ALA A 132 -11.99 0.90 11.20
C ALA A 132 -12.78 2.11 10.70
N GLY A 133 -14.10 1.94 10.63
CA GLY A 133 -15.04 2.97 10.19
C GLY A 133 -16.36 2.34 9.75
N ARG A 134 -17.34 3.18 9.41
CA ARG A 134 -18.66 2.77 8.90
C ARG A 134 -19.00 3.40 7.56
N ARG A 135 -18.31 4.47 7.21
CA ARG A 135 -18.34 5.13 5.91
C ARG A 135 -16.93 5.18 5.39
N VAL A 136 -16.73 4.78 4.16
CA VAL A 136 -15.39 4.77 3.54
C VAL A 136 -14.78 6.17 3.47
N ASP A 137 -15.60 7.22 3.30
CA ASP A 137 -15.12 8.61 3.31
C ASP A 137 -14.44 8.99 4.64
N ASP A 138 -14.95 8.48 5.77
CA ASP A 138 -14.40 8.74 7.11
C ASP A 138 -13.15 7.88 7.39
N MET A 139 -12.90 6.86 6.56
CA MET A 139 -11.74 5.97 6.64
C MET A 139 -10.59 6.40 5.74
N LEU A 140 -10.85 7.28 4.76
CA LEU A 140 -9.86 7.70 3.77
C LEU A 140 -8.69 8.45 4.43
N ILE A 141 -7.47 8.01 4.11
CA ILE A 141 -6.22 8.68 4.51
C ILE A 141 -5.70 9.51 3.35
N VAL A 142 -5.52 8.89 2.17
CA VAL A 142 -4.99 9.54 0.97
C VAL A 142 -5.37 8.78 -0.30
N ASN A 143 -5.52 9.50 -1.42
CA ASN A 143 -5.54 8.92 -2.75
C ASN A 143 -4.09 8.80 -3.24
N ALA A 144 -3.56 7.57 -3.23
CA ALA A 144 -2.12 7.32 -3.41
C ALA A 144 -1.66 7.49 -4.87
N GLY A 145 -2.51 7.14 -5.83
CA GLY A 145 -2.14 7.23 -7.25
C GLY A 145 -2.98 6.34 -8.16
N ILE A 146 -2.44 6.08 -9.34
CA ILE A 146 -3.12 5.33 -10.40
C ILE A 146 -2.49 3.96 -10.60
N LYS A 147 -3.33 2.92 -10.66
CA LYS A 147 -2.94 1.54 -10.97
C LYS A 147 -2.77 1.34 -12.46
N PHE A 148 -1.59 0.87 -12.83
CA PHE A 148 -1.28 0.31 -14.15
C PHE A 148 -0.92 -1.16 -14.01
N ALA A 149 -1.10 -1.95 -15.07
CA ALA A 149 -0.66 -3.33 -15.11
C ALA A 149 0.05 -3.67 -16.42
N LEU A 150 1.16 -4.38 -16.27
CA LEU A 150 1.94 -5.02 -17.32
C LEU A 150 1.90 -6.54 -17.11
N GLY A 151 2.58 -7.27 -17.99
CA GLY A 151 2.70 -8.71 -17.86
C GLY A 151 1.53 -9.48 -18.45
N GLU A 152 1.15 -10.56 -17.78
CA GLU A 152 0.22 -11.54 -18.37
C GLU A 152 -1.25 -11.20 -18.15
N ASN A 153 -1.61 -10.50 -17.05
CA ASN A 153 -3.01 -10.32 -16.70
C ASN A 153 -3.81 -9.53 -17.74
N PRO A 154 -3.41 -8.31 -18.20
CA PRO A 154 -4.14 -7.60 -19.23
C PRO A 154 -4.20 -8.39 -20.54
N LYS A 155 -3.11 -9.08 -20.91
CA LYS A 155 -3.06 -9.91 -22.10
C LYS A 155 -4.09 -11.03 -22.08
N ARG A 156 -4.19 -11.76 -20.95
CA ARG A 156 -5.12 -12.88 -20.81
C ARG A 156 -6.56 -12.41 -20.83
N VAL A 157 -6.90 -11.40 -20.02
CA VAL A 157 -8.27 -10.86 -19.92
C VAL A 157 -8.81 -10.43 -21.28
N TYR A 158 -8.01 -9.72 -22.07
CA TYR A 158 -8.47 -9.20 -23.36
C TYR A 158 -8.30 -10.18 -24.53
N ASN A 159 -7.35 -11.14 -24.43
CA ASN A 159 -7.32 -12.27 -25.38
C ASN A 159 -8.59 -13.13 -25.28
N ASP A 160 -9.07 -13.39 -24.06
CA ASP A 160 -10.29 -14.17 -23.84
C ASP A 160 -11.56 -13.45 -24.36
N LYS A 161 -11.45 -12.17 -24.69
CA LYS A 161 -12.50 -11.30 -25.27
C LYS A 161 -12.28 -10.97 -26.75
N ASP A 162 -11.28 -11.57 -27.40
CA ASP A 162 -10.87 -11.25 -28.78
C ASP A 162 -10.61 -9.74 -28.98
N SER A 163 -10.01 -9.09 -27.99
CA SER A 163 -9.79 -7.65 -27.99
C SER A 163 -8.35 -7.28 -27.53
N THR A 164 -7.96 -6.01 -27.71
CA THR A 164 -6.63 -5.51 -27.30
C THR A 164 -6.61 -5.19 -25.79
N PRO A 165 -5.48 -5.44 -25.06
CA PRO A 165 -4.19 -5.92 -25.54
C PRO A 165 -4.04 -7.45 -25.47
N VAL A 166 -3.39 -8.07 -26.45
CA VAL A 166 -3.01 -9.49 -26.41
C VAL A 166 -1.48 -9.68 -26.39
N THR A 167 -0.73 -8.59 -26.38
CA THR A 167 0.76 -8.60 -26.31
C THR A 167 1.26 -7.58 -25.29
N ARG A 168 2.48 -7.79 -24.74
CA ARG A 168 3.17 -6.79 -23.91
C ARG A 168 3.36 -5.46 -24.63
N MET A 169 3.61 -5.52 -25.96
CA MET A 169 3.72 -4.32 -26.81
C MET A 169 2.43 -3.52 -26.82
N ALA A 170 1.28 -4.19 -26.99
CA ALA A 170 -0.04 -3.53 -27.02
C ALA A 170 -0.38 -2.93 -25.65
N THR A 171 -0.10 -3.65 -24.53
CA THR A 171 -0.31 -3.12 -23.18
C THR A 171 0.49 -1.81 -22.97
N ALA A 172 1.78 -1.82 -23.28
CA ALA A 172 2.62 -0.62 -23.18
C ALA A 172 2.18 0.50 -24.13
N ALA A 173 1.68 0.15 -25.32
CA ALA A 173 1.17 1.13 -26.29
C ALA A 173 -0.10 1.83 -25.77
N LEU A 174 -1.04 1.11 -25.17
CA LEU A 174 -2.25 1.68 -24.57
C LEU A 174 -1.90 2.66 -23.43
N ILE A 175 -0.96 2.30 -22.56
CA ILE A 175 -0.50 3.19 -21.48
C ILE A 175 0.11 4.46 -22.06
N ARG A 176 1.01 4.35 -23.07
CA ARG A 176 1.59 5.53 -23.73
C ARG A 176 0.55 6.40 -24.40
N GLU A 177 -0.43 5.80 -25.08
CA GLU A 177 -1.50 6.52 -25.75
C GLU A 177 -2.31 7.35 -24.75
N GLY A 178 -2.75 6.71 -23.63
CA GLY A 178 -3.50 7.38 -22.58
C GLY A 178 -2.72 8.54 -21.93
N LEU A 179 -1.47 8.29 -21.51
CA LEU A 179 -0.60 9.32 -20.93
C LEU A 179 -0.27 10.45 -21.92
N SER A 180 -0.03 10.12 -23.19
CA SER A 180 0.21 11.13 -24.23
C SER A 180 -1.05 11.97 -24.51
N LYS A 181 -2.24 11.36 -24.46
CA LYS A 181 -3.52 12.07 -24.60
C LYS A 181 -3.73 13.02 -23.42
N ALA A 182 -3.53 12.56 -22.20
CA ALA A 182 -3.65 13.38 -21.00
C ALA A 182 -2.65 14.56 -21.01
N ARG A 183 -1.39 14.34 -21.44
CA ARG A 183 -0.40 15.42 -21.57
C ARG A 183 -0.80 16.47 -22.60
N ARG A 184 -1.38 16.07 -23.74
CA ARG A 184 -1.91 17.03 -24.73
C ARG A 184 -3.12 17.79 -24.18
N TYR A 185 -3.98 17.09 -23.43
CA TYR A 185 -5.15 17.69 -22.76
C TYR A 185 -4.71 18.74 -21.72
N ALA A 186 -3.73 18.44 -20.87
CA ALA A 186 -3.15 19.41 -19.94
C ALA A 186 -2.63 20.65 -20.65
N HIS A 187 -1.88 20.47 -21.76
CA HIS A 187 -1.39 21.60 -22.54
C HIS A 187 -2.53 22.44 -23.16
N SER A 188 -3.63 21.82 -23.57
CA SER A 188 -4.80 22.55 -24.07
C SER A 188 -5.49 23.38 -22.97
N ILE A 189 -5.55 22.85 -21.74
CA ILE A 189 -6.03 23.57 -20.56
C ILE A 189 -5.15 24.80 -20.28
N ASP A 190 -3.82 24.61 -20.23
CA ASP A 190 -2.87 25.70 -19.99
C ASP A 190 -2.95 26.78 -21.06
N SER A 191 -3.08 26.39 -22.35
CA SER A 191 -3.24 27.29 -23.47
C SER A 191 -4.52 28.13 -23.36
N TYR A 192 -5.63 27.50 -22.98
CA TYR A 192 -6.89 28.18 -22.73
C TYR A 192 -6.79 29.24 -21.62
N TYR A 193 -6.22 28.88 -20.46
CA TYR A 193 -6.05 29.81 -19.36
C TYR A 193 -5.05 30.94 -19.64
N SER A 194 -4.15 30.73 -20.59
CA SER A 194 -3.19 31.77 -21.04
C SER A 194 -3.83 32.80 -21.95
N ASP A 195 -4.89 32.47 -22.69
CA ASP A 195 -5.60 33.36 -23.62
C ASP A 195 -7.10 32.99 -23.70
N THR A 196 -7.83 33.31 -22.64
CA THR A 196 -9.27 32.99 -22.51
C THR A 196 -10.17 33.82 -23.45
N GLU A 197 -9.64 34.92 -24.02
CA GLU A 197 -10.42 35.78 -24.93
C GLU A 197 -10.43 35.23 -26.37
N ASN A 198 -9.39 34.50 -26.78
CA ASN A 198 -9.22 34.02 -28.15
C ASN A 198 -9.19 32.51 -28.30
N SER A 199 -9.41 31.76 -27.21
CA SER A 199 -9.44 30.31 -27.22
C SER A 199 -10.68 29.75 -26.54
N ASP A 200 -11.17 28.60 -27.03
CA ASP A 200 -12.25 27.86 -26.39
C ASP A 200 -11.70 26.86 -25.35
N PRO A 201 -12.42 26.60 -24.25
CA PRO A 201 -12.03 25.58 -23.31
C PRO A 201 -12.01 24.20 -23.98
N PRO A 202 -11.03 23.33 -23.65
CA PRO A 202 -11.02 21.97 -24.17
C PRO A 202 -12.27 21.21 -23.72
N GLU A 203 -12.76 20.31 -24.58
CA GLU A 203 -13.85 19.41 -24.21
C GLU A 203 -13.43 18.54 -23.00
N PHE A 204 -14.34 18.41 -22.02
CA PHE A 204 -14.08 17.62 -20.82
C PHE A 204 -13.84 16.14 -21.15
N ASP A 205 -12.73 15.58 -20.67
CA ASP A 205 -12.37 14.17 -20.80
C ASP A 205 -12.03 13.58 -19.43
N ALA A 206 -12.94 12.80 -18.86
CA ALA A 206 -12.79 12.23 -17.52
C ALA A 206 -11.55 11.34 -17.38
N LYS A 207 -11.12 10.64 -18.44
CA LYS A 207 -9.90 9.82 -18.41
C LYS A 207 -8.64 10.69 -18.36
N CYS A 208 -8.64 11.79 -19.09
CA CYS A 208 -7.53 12.74 -19.07
C CYS A 208 -7.47 13.47 -17.72
N GLU A 209 -8.61 13.94 -17.21
CA GLU A 209 -8.69 14.59 -15.89
C GLU A 209 -8.10 13.73 -14.76
N ALA A 210 -8.45 12.44 -14.74
CA ALA A 210 -7.95 11.50 -13.73
C ALA A 210 -6.42 11.30 -13.78
N LEU A 211 -5.78 11.61 -14.91
CA LEU A 211 -4.33 11.46 -15.08
C LEU A 211 -3.55 12.78 -14.87
N LEU A 212 -4.21 13.93 -14.72
CA LEU A 212 -3.52 15.21 -14.49
C LEU A 212 -2.70 15.21 -13.20
N PRO A 213 -3.23 14.76 -12.03
CA PRO A 213 -2.45 14.71 -10.80
C PRO A 213 -1.19 13.82 -10.91
N LEU A 214 -1.28 12.75 -11.71
CA LEU A 214 -0.16 11.86 -11.99
C LEU A 214 0.95 12.57 -12.80
N LEU A 215 0.57 13.30 -13.86
CA LEU A 215 1.51 14.06 -14.70
C LEU A 215 2.14 15.24 -13.93
N ASP A 216 1.42 15.82 -12.98
CA ASP A 216 1.90 16.85 -12.06
C ASP A 216 2.76 16.28 -10.89
N ARG A 217 2.92 14.95 -10.81
CA ARG A 217 3.61 14.26 -9.71
C ARG A 217 2.99 14.48 -8.32
N LYS A 218 1.71 14.81 -8.27
CA LYS A 218 0.91 14.88 -7.03
C LYS A 218 0.40 13.51 -6.60
N GLN A 219 0.34 12.59 -7.55
CA GLN A 219 0.00 11.18 -7.36
C GLN A 219 1.07 10.30 -8.00
N LYS A 220 1.17 9.05 -7.53
CA LYS A 220 2.15 8.07 -8.01
C LYS A 220 1.56 7.12 -9.05
N ALA A 221 2.43 6.60 -9.93
CA ALA A 221 2.10 5.53 -10.88
C ALA A 221 2.45 4.17 -10.26
N PHE A 222 1.48 3.35 -9.97
CA PHE A 222 1.67 2.01 -9.41
C PHE A 222 1.60 0.96 -10.51
N PHE A 223 2.73 0.34 -10.83
CA PHE A 223 2.81 -0.68 -11.87
C PHE A 223 2.82 -2.10 -11.30
N HIS A 224 1.73 -2.84 -11.53
CA HIS A 224 1.74 -4.30 -11.36
C HIS A 224 2.65 -4.93 -12.39
N CYS A 225 3.69 -5.59 -11.94
CA CYS A 225 4.57 -6.42 -12.77
C CYS A 225 5.36 -7.41 -11.93
N HIS A 226 5.51 -8.63 -12.44
CA HIS A 226 6.23 -9.73 -11.77
C HIS A 226 7.62 -9.93 -12.35
N ARG A 227 7.74 -9.99 -13.67
CA ARG A 227 8.98 -10.37 -14.39
C ARG A 227 9.93 -9.18 -14.49
N ALA A 228 11.23 -9.48 -14.51
CA ALA A 228 12.27 -8.47 -14.65
C ALA A 228 12.13 -7.62 -15.93
N ASP A 229 11.73 -8.22 -17.06
CA ASP A 229 11.52 -7.52 -18.33
C ASP A 229 10.29 -6.58 -18.31
N ASP A 230 9.21 -6.97 -17.59
CA ASP A 230 8.04 -6.12 -17.37
C ASP A 230 8.38 -4.97 -16.39
N ILE A 231 9.18 -5.22 -15.34
CA ILE A 231 9.70 -4.18 -14.44
C ILE A 231 10.50 -3.13 -15.23
N CYS A 232 11.43 -3.57 -16.09
CA CYS A 232 12.18 -2.64 -16.96
C CYS A 232 11.27 -1.85 -17.91
N THR A 233 10.14 -2.43 -18.34
CA THR A 233 9.16 -1.72 -19.17
C THR A 233 8.41 -0.66 -18.36
N ALA A 234 8.01 -0.96 -17.10
CA ALA A 234 7.44 0.03 -16.19
C ALA A 234 8.39 1.20 -15.96
N MET A 235 9.67 0.93 -15.68
CA MET A 235 10.72 1.94 -15.49
C MET A 235 10.89 2.83 -16.73
N ARG A 236 10.86 2.23 -17.93
CA ARG A 236 10.92 2.98 -19.20
C ARG A 236 9.71 3.90 -19.37
N LEU A 237 8.49 3.43 -19.10
CA LEU A 237 7.27 4.24 -19.16
C LEU A 237 7.33 5.39 -18.14
N ALA A 238 7.78 5.10 -16.93
CA ALA A 238 7.99 6.10 -15.88
C ALA A 238 8.95 7.21 -16.34
N SER A 239 10.08 6.84 -16.93
CA SER A 239 11.07 7.78 -17.47
C SER A 239 10.52 8.61 -18.62
N GLU A 240 9.81 7.98 -19.59
CA GLU A 240 9.22 8.66 -20.76
C GLU A 240 8.23 9.78 -20.37
N PHE A 241 7.53 9.61 -19.25
CA PHE A 241 6.50 10.55 -18.77
C PHE A 241 6.88 11.28 -17.47
N SER A 242 8.09 11.06 -16.95
CA SER A 242 8.59 11.65 -15.70
C SER A 242 7.72 11.37 -14.48
N LEU A 243 7.18 10.15 -14.38
CA LEU A 243 6.26 9.74 -13.32
C LEU A 243 7.01 9.43 -12.03
N ASP A 244 6.39 9.77 -10.90
CA ASP A 244 6.75 9.18 -9.60
C ASP A 244 6.16 7.77 -9.55
N THR A 245 7.00 6.76 -9.41
CA THR A 245 6.63 5.38 -9.72
C THR A 245 6.89 4.42 -8.57
N VAL A 246 5.99 3.46 -8.42
CA VAL A 246 6.06 2.33 -7.49
C VAL A 246 5.86 1.03 -8.26
N ILE A 247 6.69 0.04 -8.02
CA ILE A 247 6.49 -1.32 -8.53
C ILE A 247 5.68 -2.12 -7.51
N ILE A 248 4.60 -2.76 -7.96
CA ILE A 248 3.83 -3.73 -7.17
C ILE A 248 4.25 -5.14 -7.58
N HIS A 249 4.41 -6.02 -6.60
CA HIS A 249 4.91 -7.39 -6.66
C HIS A 249 6.41 -7.48 -6.91
N GLY A 250 6.90 -7.05 -8.07
CA GLY A 250 8.31 -7.09 -8.41
C GLY A 250 8.96 -8.46 -8.18
N THR A 251 8.27 -9.55 -8.49
CA THR A 251 8.61 -10.93 -8.09
C THR A 251 10.02 -11.37 -8.52
N GLU A 252 10.48 -10.92 -9.69
CA GLU A 252 11.85 -11.16 -10.20
C GLU A 252 12.76 -9.93 -9.96
N GLY A 253 12.39 -9.01 -9.08
CA GLY A 253 13.15 -7.80 -8.76
C GLY A 253 14.58 -8.10 -8.29
N TYR A 254 14.78 -9.23 -7.58
CA TYR A 254 16.11 -9.67 -7.14
C TYR A 254 17.11 -9.86 -8.28
N GLN A 255 16.65 -10.07 -9.52
CA GLN A 255 17.54 -10.24 -10.70
C GLN A 255 18.09 -8.91 -11.21
N ILE A 256 17.46 -7.79 -10.86
CA ILE A 256 17.77 -6.44 -11.35
C ILE A 256 17.70 -5.40 -10.20
N ALA A 257 17.97 -5.84 -8.97
CA ALA A 257 17.83 -5.00 -7.78
C ALA A 257 18.73 -3.75 -7.83
N ASP A 258 19.92 -3.87 -8.38
CA ASP A 258 20.85 -2.76 -8.62
C ASP A 258 20.30 -1.71 -9.62
N ILE A 259 19.57 -2.16 -10.64
CA ILE A 259 18.94 -1.28 -11.64
C ILE A 259 17.78 -0.52 -10.99
N ILE A 260 16.90 -1.23 -10.23
CA ILE A 260 15.77 -0.64 -9.52
C ILE A 260 16.26 0.40 -8.49
N ALA A 261 17.32 0.05 -7.74
CA ALA A 261 17.93 0.94 -6.76
C ALA A 261 18.54 2.19 -7.41
N GLY A 262 19.17 2.04 -8.59
CA GLY A 262 19.74 3.14 -9.35
C GLY A 262 18.72 4.22 -9.72
N ASP A 263 17.50 3.80 -10.07
CA ASP A 263 16.38 4.70 -10.38
C ASP A 263 15.56 5.11 -9.13
N LYS A 264 15.94 4.61 -7.94
CA LYS A 264 15.29 4.90 -6.64
C LYS A 264 13.79 4.57 -6.62
N ILE A 265 13.37 3.54 -7.33
CA ILE A 265 11.98 3.12 -7.41
C ILE A 265 11.67 2.18 -6.23
N PRO A 266 10.68 2.50 -5.38
CA PRO A 266 10.27 1.61 -4.30
C PRO A 266 9.49 0.40 -4.85
N VAL A 267 9.52 -0.70 -4.08
CA VAL A 267 8.85 -1.95 -4.45
C VAL A 267 7.95 -2.43 -3.33
N ILE A 268 6.70 -2.70 -3.65
CA ILE A 268 5.75 -3.39 -2.77
C ILE A 268 5.83 -4.88 -3.08
N CYS A 269 6.52 -5.65 -2.24
CA CYS A 269 6.74 -7.08 -2.40
C CYS A 269 5.56 -7.91 -1.88
N GLY A 270 5.06 -8.81 -2.67
CA GLY A 270 3.99 -9.74 -2.32
C GLY A 270 3.16 -10.15 -3.53
N PRO A 271 2.28 -11.15 -3.37
CA PRO A 271 2.15 -12.07 -2.24
C PRO A 271 3.39 -12.97 -2.10
N ILE A 272 3.91 -13.14 -0.87
CA ILE A 272 5.18 -13.86 -0.66
C ILE A 272 4.96 -15.36 -0.46
N ILE A 273 3.90 -15.77 0.23
CA ILE A 273 3.57 -17.13 0.62
C ILE A 273 2.47 -17.75 -0.25
N CYS A 274 2.43 -17.43 -1.53
CA CYS A 274 1.49 -18.01 -2.46
C CYS A 274 2.15 -19.05 -3.39
N ASP A 275 1.32 -19.83 -4.09
CA ASP A 275 1.79 -20.75 -5.12
C ASP A 275 2.22 -20.02 -6.40
N ARG A 276 3.08 -20.66 -7.21
CA ARG A 276 3.45 -20.20 -8.57
C ARG A 276 2.34 -20.50 -9.57
N CYS A 277 1.13 -19.97 -9.30
CA CYS A 277 -0.09 -20.26 -10.05
C CYS A 277 -0.13 -19.66 -11.47
N LYS A 278 0.80 -18.76 -11.79
CA LYS A 278 0.91 -18.10 -13.09
C LYS A 278 2.32 -18.25 -13.66
N PRO A 279 2.49 -18.32 -15.01
CA PRO A 279 3.81 -18.34 -15.65
C PRO A 279 4.74 -17.18 -15.24
N GLU A 280 4.20 -15.97 -15.02
CA GLU A 280 4.98 -14.81 -14.60
C GLU A 280 5.52 -14.90 -13.16
N MET A 281 4.97 -15.79 -12.33
CA MET A 281 5.42 -16.04 -10.96
C MET A 281 6.46 -17.18 -10.87
N ARG A 282 6.89 -17.78 -11.97
CA ARG A 282 7.86 -18.89 -11.99
C ARG A 282 9.18 -18.56 -11.28
N GLY A 283 9.59 -17.29 -11.29
CA GLY A 283 10.80 -16.78 -10.64
C GLY A 283 10.60 -16.35 -9.19
N GLN A 284 9.48 -16.70 -8.56
CA GLN A 284 9.21 -16.32 -7.17
C GLN A 284 10.18 -16.99 -6.20
N GLU A 285 10.84 -16.16 -5.38
CA GLU A 285 11.83 -16.54 -4.38
C GLU A 285 11.61 -15.74 -3.09
N LEU A 286 11.71 -16.41 -1.94
CA LEU A 286 11.59 -15.73 -0.64
C LEU A 286 12.64 -14.63 -0.42
N LYS A 287 13.83 -14.79 -1.06
CA LYS A 287 14.93 -13.81 -0.97
C LYS A 287 14.67 -12.48 -1.66
N ASN A 288 13.59 -12.36 -2.44
CA ASN A 288 13.36 -11.16 -3.28
C ASN A 288 13.37 -9.87 -2.48
N ALA A 289 12.58 -9.78 -1.40
CA ALA A 289 12.53 -8.60 -0.55
C ALA A 289 13.88 -8.28 0.10
N ALA A 290 14.63 -9.31 0.54
CA ALA A 290 15.97 -9.16 1.11
C ALA A 290 16.95 -8.60 0.08
N ALA A 291 17.01 -9.20 -1.11
CA ALA A 291 17.90 -8.75 -2.18
C ALA A 291 17.63 -7.30 -2.63
N LEU A 292 16.37 -6.90 -2.69
CA LEU A 292 15.98 -5.51 -2.98
C LEU A 292 16.45 -4.56 -1.86
N ALA A 293 16.17 -4.90 -0.60
CA ALA A 293 16.56 -4.07 0.56
C ALA A 293 18.09 -3.96 0.69
N GLU A 294 18.85 -5.05 0.49
CA GLU A 294 20.32 -5.06 0.49
C GLU A 294 20.93 -4.13 -0.58
N ASN A 295 20.22 -3.90 -1.69
CA ASN A 295 20.62 -2.95 -2.72
C ASN A 295 20.12 -1.52 -2.44
N GLY A 296 19.43 -1.27 -1.31
CA GLY A 296 18.95 0.04 -0.91
C GLY A 296 17.60 0.44 -1.49
N VAL A 297 16.84 -0.51 -2.03
CA VAL A 297 15.45 -0.28 -2.46
C VAL A 297 14.55 -0.14 -1.23
N ASN A 298 13.69 0.89 -1.19
CA ASN A 298 12.65 0.98 -0.18
C ASN A 298 11.57 -0.07 -0.44
N VAL A 299 11.44 -1.03 0.48
CA VAL A 299 10.56 -2.22 0.33
C VAL A 299 9.42 -2.14 1.31
N ALA A 300 8.19 -2.27 0.82
CA ALA A 300 7.01 -2.62 1.60
C ALA A 300 6.56 -4.06 1.30
N ILE A 301 5.75 -4.64 2.19
CA ILE A 301 5.17 -5.98 2.00
C ILE A 301 3.66 -5.86 1.90
N CYS A 302 3.05 -6.70 1.06
CA CYS A 302 1.61 -6.78 0.89
C CYS A 302 1.11 -8.23 0.90
N THR A 303 -0.17 -8.39 1.15
CA THR A 303 -0.87 -9.67 1.00
C THR A 303 -1.41 -9.89 -0.40
N ASP A 304 -1.66 -8.81 -1.15
CA ASP A 304 -2.47 -8.88 -2.37
C ASP A 304 -3.84 -9.52 -2.05
N HIS A 305 -4.41 -9.13 -0.89
CA HIS A 305 -5.71 -9.67 -0.44
C HIS A 305 -6.72 -9.55 -1.59
N THR A 306 -7.29 -10.61 -2.03
CA THR A 306 -7.66 -11.90 -1.39
C THR A 306 -6.67 -13.06 -1.64
N VAL A 307 -5.54 -12.87 -2.35
CA VAL A 307 -4.58 -13.95 -2.63
C VAL A 307 -4.03 -14.54 -1.32
N ILE A 308 -3.62 -13.68 -0.38
CA ILE A 308 -3.35 -14.05 1.01
C ILE A 308 -4.36 -13.29 1.86
N PRO A 309 -5.16 -13.95 2.71
CA PRO A 309 -6.07 -13.23 3.60
C PRO A 309 -5.31 -12.20 4.45
N ILE A 310 -5.85 -10.98 4.53
CA ILE A 310 -5.14 -9.80 5.05
C ILE A 310 -4.57 -10.00 6.45
N GLN A 311 -5.27 -10.76 7.32
CA GLN A 311 -4.82 -11.06 8.68
C GLN A 311 -3.49 -11.83 8.73
N TYR A 312 -2.98 -12.34 7.60
CA TYR A 312 -1.70 -13.05 7.49
C TYR A 312 -0.55 -12.15 6.98
N LEU A 313 -0.75 -10.84 6.92
CA LEU A 313 0.29 -9.89 6.55
C LEU A 313 1.60 -10.05 7.39
N PRO A 314 1.54 -10.21 8.75
CA PRO A 314 2.76 -10.41 9.54
C PRO A 314 3.53 -11.67 9.16
N ILE A 315 2.82 -12.74 8.76
CA ILE A 315 3.44 -14.00 8.33
C ILE A 315 4.14 -13.84 6.97
N SER A 316 3.58 -13.01 6.09
CA SER A 316 4.26 -12.67 4.82
C SER A 316 5.61 -11.99 5.09
N ALA A 317 5.67 -11.08 6.06
CA ALA A 317 6.93 -10.47 6.49
C ALA A 317 7.88 -11.48 7.16
N GLN A 318 7.37 -12.40 8.00
CA GLN A 318 8.17 -13.46 8.57
C GLN A 318 8.77 -14.41 7.50
N ALA A 319 8.02 -14.66 6.43
CA ALA A 319 8.53 -15.43 5.29
C ALA A 319 9.67 -14.67 4.56
N ALA A 320 9.58 -13.35 4.44
CA ALA A 320 10.68 -12.53 3.91
C ALA A 320 11.92 -12.58 4.83
N VAL A 321 11.74 -12.58 6.16
CA VAL A 321 12.84 -12.77 7.12
C VAL A 321 13.50 -14.13 6.92
N LYS A 322 12.72 -15.20 6.73
CA LYS A 322 13.26 -16.51 6.36
C LYS A 322 14.03 -16.47 5.04
N GLY A 323 13.65 -15.58 4.12
CA GLY A 323 14.34 -15.32 2.86
C GLY A 323 15.62 -14.48 2.98
N GLY A 324 15.96 -14.00 4.18
CA GLY A 324 17.16 -13.22 4.47
C GLY A 324 16.92 -11.74 4.82
N LEU A 325 15.66 -11.27 4.80
CA LEU A 325 15.36 -9.89 5.18
C LEU A 325 15.63 -9.70 6.69
N ASP A 326 16.30 -8.62 7.07
CA ASP A 326 16.49 -8.28 8.48
C ASP A 326 15.14 -8.02 9.17
N SER A 327 14.99 -8.48 10.43
CA SER A 327 13.72 -8.40 11.16
C SER A 327 13.24 -6.96 11.40
N MET A 328 14.15 -6.00 11.64
CA MET A 328 13.77 -4.59 11.78
C MET A 328 13.29 -4.03 10.43
N THR A 329 13.98 -4.36 9.35
CA THR A 329 13.56 -4.01 7.98
C THR A 329 12.21 -4.62 7.64
N ALA A 330 11.93 -5.87 8.09
CA ALA A 330 10.62 -6.50 7.92
C ALA A 330 9.50 -5.76 8.68
N LEU A 331 9.76 -5.31 9.92
CA LEU A 331 8.80 -4.47 10.65
C LEU A 331 8.60 -3.10 9.99
N ARG A 332 9.68 -2.47 9.49
CA ARG A 332 9.56 -1.24 8.70
C ARG A 332 8.76 -1.45 7.41
N ALA A 333 8.90 -2.61 6.76
CA ALA A 333 8.16 -2.96 5.55
C ALA A 333 6.66 -3.17 5.77
N LEU A 334 6.20 -3.22 7.04
CA LEU A 334 4.79 -3.26 7.44
C LEU A 334 4.31 -1.94 8.06
N THR A 335 5.17 -0.94 8.24
CA THR A 335 4.86 0.27 9.01
C THR A 335 5.31 1.54 8.28
N ALA A 336 6.52 2.01 8.53
CA ALA A 336 7.03 3.26 7.97
C ALA A 336 7.21 3.19 6.44
N ALA A 337 7.74 2.10 5.89
CA ALA A 337 7.99 2.00 4.46
C ALA A 337 6.69 2.07 3.62
N PRO A 338 5.61 1.32 3.91
CA PRO A 338 4.36 1.50 3.18
C PRO A 338 3.77 2.90 3.36
N ALA A 339 3.86 3.53 4.55
CA ALA A 339 3.40 4.90 4.75
C ALA A 339 4.12 5.89 3.82
N GLU A 340 5.45 5.81 3.73
CA GLU A 340 6.28 6.62 2.83
C GLU A 340 5.95 6.36 1.35
N ILE A 341 5.87 5.09 0.95
CA ILE A 341 5.59 4.68 -0.43
C ILE A 341 4.21 5.15 -0.89
N LEU A 342 3.22 5.07 -0.01
CA LEU A 342 1.83 5.41 -0.31
C LEU A 342 1.51 6.90 -0.12
N GLY A 343 2.40 7.69 0.51
CA GLY A 343 2.15 9.09 0.86
C GLY A 343 1.20 9.27 2.05
N ALA A 344 1.09 8.27 2.92
CA ALA A 344 0.25 8.30 4.12
C ALA A 344 1.03 8.85 5.32
N GLU A 345 1.37 10.14 5.29
CA GLU A 345 2.35 10.77 6.20
C GLU A 345 1.97 10.73 7.68
N ASN A 346 0.67 10.64 7.99
CA ASN A 346 0.17 10.71 9.37
C ASN A 346 0.24 9.37 10.13
N ILE A 347 0.64 8.27 9.48
CA ILE A 347 0.70 6.92 10.07
C ILE A 347 2.09 6.28 9.89
N GLY A 348 2.25 5.05 10.35
CA GLY A 348 3.43 4.21 10.08
C GLY A 348 4.60 4.39 11.04
N SER A 349 4.60 5.40 11.91
CA SER A 349 5.60 5.56 12.98
C SER A 349 4.98 6.13 14.24
N LEU A 350 5.61 5.88 15.39
CA LEU A 350 5.22 6.47 16.67
C LEU A 350 5.99 7.76 16.87
N THR A 351 5.48 8.85 16.28
CA THR A 351 6.07 10.19 16.30
C THR A 351 5.02 11.18 16.76
N GLU A 352 5.41 12.19 17.53
CA GLU A 352 4.51 13.25 17.98
C GLU A 352 3.77 13.91 16.81
N GLY A 353 2.46 14.09 16.95
CA GLY A 353 1.55 14.65 15.96
C GLY A 353 0.96 13.63 14.99
N LYS A 354 1.47 12.41 14.93
CA LYS A 354 0.87 11.35 14.08
C LYS A 354 -0.36 10.72 14.73
N ASP A 355 -1.16 10.06 13.92
CA ASP A 355 -2.33 9.31 14.37
C ASP A 355 -1.93 8.23 15.37
N ALA A 356 -2.74 8.07 16.40
CA ALA A 356 -2.56 7.03 17.42
C ALA A 356 -3.05 5.66 16.92
N ASP A 357 -2.43 5.20 15.82
CA ASP A 357 -2.57 3.86 15.27
C ASP A 357 -1.48 2.99 15.86
N ILE A 358 -1.80 2.21 16.87
CA ILE A 358 -0.82 1.49 17.68
C ILE A 358 -1.27 0.05 17.96
N GLN A 359 -0.29 -0.80 18.22
CA GLN A 359 -0.51 -2.16 18.67
C GLN A 359 0.48 -2.54 19.78
N LEU A 360 0.00 -3.28 20.77
CA LEU A 360 0.79 -3.73 21.90
C LEU A 360 0.77 -5.27 21.95
N TYR A 361 1.94 -5.87 22.05
CA TYR A 361 2.16 -7.30 22.27
C TYR A 361 2.64 -7.57 23.69
N ARG A 362 2.38 -8.77 24.23
CA ARG A 362 2.93 -9.19 25.52
C ARG A 362 4.44 -9.26 25.46
N LYS A 363 5.06 -9.13 26.61
CA LYS A 363 6.52 -9.30 26.72
C LYS A 363 6.96 -10.68 26.22
N GLY A 364 7.87 -10.67 25.24
CA GLY A 364 8.43 -11.89 24.66
C GLY A 364 7.70 -12.40 23.43
N ASP A 365 6.56 -11.82 23.07
CA ASP A 365 5.87 -12.13 21.81
C ASP A 365 6.64 -11.51 20.64
N ASP A 366 6.72 -12.24 19.53
CA ASP A 366 7.24 -11.75 18.26
C ASP A 366 6.08 -11.26 17.40
N PRO A 367 5.99 -9.95 17.08
CA PRO A 367 4.89 -9.38 16.28
C PRO A 367 4.72 -10.02 14.89
N LEU A 368 5.76 -10.64 14.34
CA LEU A 368 5.72 -11.29 13.04
C LEU A 368 5.27 -12.77 13.12
N SER A 369 5.18 -13.33 14.33
CA SER A 369 4.81 -14.73 14.53
C SER A 369 3.32 -14.98 14.31
N LEU A 370 2.99 -16.10 13.66
CA LEU A 370 1.61 -16.60 13.56
C LEU A 370 0.96 -16.79 14.95
N MET A 371 1.78 -17.15 15.95
CA MET A 371 1.31 -17.48 17.31
C MET A 371 1.11 -16.25 18.20
N SER A 372 1.57 -15.07 17.76
CA SER A 372 1.43 -13.83 18.51
C SER A 372 0.24 -13.03 18.03
N GLU A 373 -0.51 -12.47 18.99
CA GLU A 373 -1.61 -11.55 18.73
C GLU A 373 -1.46 -10.30 19.60
N PRO A 374 -1.76 -9.11 19.03
CA PRO A 374 -1.73 -7.90 19.84
C PRO A 374 -2.80 -7.95 20.92
N VAL A 375 -2.44 -7.57 22.15
CA VAL A 375 -3.38 -7.46 23.28
C VAL A 375 -4.10 -6.12 23.33
N LEU A 376 -3.57 -5.14 22.59
CA LEU A 376 -4.19 -3.85 22.37
C LEU A 376 -3.99 -3.48 20.90
N VAL A 377 -5.06 -3.03 20.26
CA VAL A 377 -5.01 -2.36 18.94
C VAL A 377 -5.83 -1.09 19.06
N MET A 378 -5.24 0.01 18.66
CA MET A 378 -5.91 1.30 18.60
C MET A 378 -5.81 1.88 17.18
N ILE A 379 -6.87 2.54 16.74
CA ILE A 379 -6.96 3.29 15.49
C ILE A 379 -7.49 4.67 15.82
N ASN A 380 -6.75 5.71 15.45
CA ASN A 380 -7.06 7.10 15.84
C ASN A 380 -7.27 7.24 17.37
N GLY A 381 -6.49 6.53 18.18
CA GLY A 381 -6.57 6.57 19.63
C GLY A 381 -7.78 5.82 20.25
N GLU A 382 -8.65 5.26 19.43
CA GLU A 382 -9.79 4.44 19.90
C GLU A 382 -9.41 2.96 19.98
N ALA A 383 -9.68 2.32 21.12
CA ALA A 383 -9.35 0.91 21.31
C ALA A 383 -10.33 0.01 20.51
N ILE A 384 -9.79 -0.71 19.53
CA ILE A 384 -10.50 -1.71 18.73
C ILE A 384 -10.43 -3.09 19.40
N ARG A 385 -9.27 -3.42 19.97
CA ARG A 385 -9.02 -4.62 20.77
C ARG A 385 -8.36 -4.20 22.08
N ARG A 386 -8.84 -4.71 23.21
CA ARG A 386 -8.24 -4.44 24.54
C ARG A 386 -8.36 -5.67 25.43
N GLU A 387 -7.23 -6.31 25.71
CA GLU A 387 -7.07 -7.48 26.59
C GLU A 387 -6.03 -7.21 27.71
N VAL A 388 -5.78 -5.92 28.00
CA VAL A 388 -4.83 -5.40 28.99
C VAL A 388 -5.54 -4.70 30.14
#